data_58fcb15498e072cb1e5cfe26b710299f
#
_entry.id   58fcb15498e072cb1e5cfe26b710299f
#
_cell.length_a   1.000
_cell.length_b   1.000
_cell.length_c   1.000
_cell.angle_alpha   90.00
_cell.angle_beta   90.00
_cell.angle_gamma   90.00
#
_symmetry.space_group_name_H-M   'P 1'
#
loop_
_entity.id
_entity.type
_entity.pdbx_description
1 polymer ?
#
loop_
_entity_poly.entity_id
_entity_poly.type
_entity_poly.pdbx_seq_one_letter_code
_entity_poly.pdbx_strand_id
1 'polypeptide(L)'
;MFESLVFHYCVFFRDNRMEYGWIEGIQKNKLIIVPLHGKKQFLAGNRIAFSWKDDKLPLNADAAHESIAEQTKKAEQFQRSCELETMHSLLDEIKEYSLEELAVDFLDDAEDTICKLGLFLALREDSFWFKHNRNLTY
;
A
#
# COMPACT_ATOMS: atom_id res chain seq x y z
N MET A 1 -9.04 -10.29 -14.47
CA MET A 1 -7.84 -10.46 -13.68
C MET A 1 -7.70 -9.41 -12.58
N PHE A 2 -7.96 -8.12 -12.87
CA PHE A 2 -7.87 -7.06 -11.87
C PHE A 2 -9.22 -6.54 -11.39
N GLU A 3 -10.32 -7.21 -11.74
CA GLU A 3 -11.68 -6.79 -11.37
C GLU A 3 -11.88 -6.75 -9.86
N SER A 4 -11.16 -7.59 -9.12
CA SER A 4 -11.23 -7.59 -7.66
C SER A 4 -10.65 -6.35 -7.02
N LEU A 5 -9.87 -5.56 -7.76
CA LEU A 5 -9.26 -4.32 -7.27
C LEU A 5 -10.16 -3.10 -7.46
N VAL A 6 -11.27 -3.21 -8.21
CA VAL A 6 -12.19 -2.07 -8.41
C VAL A 6 -12.73 -1.60 -7.08
N PHE A 7 -12.74 -0.31 -6.87
CA PHE A 7 -13.12 0.39 -5.64
C PHE A 7 -12.16 0.21 -4.46
N HIS A 8 -11.00 -0.44 -4.67
CA HIS A 8 -9.94 -0.45 -3.66
C HIS A 8 -9.18 0.87 -3.68
N TYR A 9 -8.64 1.23 -2.53
CA TYR A 9 -7.59 2.24 -2.45
C TYR A 9 -6.26 1.59 -2.81
N CYS A 10 -5.30 2.37 -3.27
CA CYS A 10 -4.02 1.81 -3.67
C CYS A 10 -2.87 2.78 -3.48
N VAL A 11 -1.67 2.20 -3.43
CA VAL A 11 -0.41 2.88 -3.61
C VAL A 11 0.12 2.43 -4.96
N PHE A 12 0.47 3.36 -5.83
CA PHE A 12 0.96 3.04 -7.17
C PHE A 12 2.20 3.86 -7.52
N PHE A 13 2.91 3.41 -8.57
CA PHE A 13 4.11 4.09 -9.04
C PHE A 13 3.82 4.84 -10.34
N ARG A 14 4.25 6.10 -10.37
CA ARG A 14 4.21 6.95 -11.56
C ARG A 14 5.51 7.73 -11.61
N ASP A 15 6.26 7.57 -12.70
CA ASP A 15 7.55 8.28 -12.92
C ASP A 15 8.51 8.09 -11.73
N ASN A 16 8.63 6.86 -11.25
CA ASN A 16 9.47 6.48 -10.10
C ASN A 16 9.03 7.11 -8.77
N ARG A 17 7.82 7.65 -8.71
CA ARG A 17 7.24 8.19 -7.48
C ARG A 17 6.11 7.31 -7.00
N MET A 18 5.99 7.23 -5.69
CA MET A 18 4.90 6.52 -5.03
C MET A 18 3.76 7.51 -4.77
N GLU A 19 2.56 7.16 -5.22
CA GLU A 19 1.38 7.99 -5.02
C GLU A 19 0.22 7.16 -4.51
N TYR A 20 -0.74 7.82 -3.89
CA TYR A 20 -1.98 7.21 -3.41
C TYR A 20 -3.12 7.47 -4.39
N GLY A 21 -4.03 6.53 -4.51
CA GLY A 21 -5.19 6.69 -5.35
C GLY A 21 -6.31 5.71 -5.03
N TRP A 22 -7.40 5.85 -5.77
CA TRP A 22 -8.58 5.00 -5.67
C TRP A 22 -8.85 4.40 -7.05
N ILE A 23 -9.14 3.12 -7.10
CA ILE A 23 -9.38 2.40 -8.35
C ILE A 23 -10.87 2.53 -8.70
N GLU A 24 -11.17 3.38 -9.69
CA GLU A 24 -12.54 3.66 -10.11
C GLU A 24 -13.11 2.53 -10.97
N GLY A 25 -12.29 1.90 -11.79
CA GLY A 25 -12.74 0.86 -12.69
C GLY A 25 -11.61 0.31 -13.56
N ILE A 26 -12.01 -0.43 -14.59
CA ILE A 26 -11.08 -1.04 -15.55
C ILE A 26 -11.53 -0.69 -16.96
N GLN A 27 -10.59 -0.31 -17.82
CA GLN A 27 -10.84 -0.05 -19.24
C GLN A 27 -9.68 -0.58 -20.08
N LYS A 28 -9.97 -1.44 -21.04
CA LYS A 28 -8.97 -2.02 -21.96
C LYS A 28 -7.79 -2.65 -21.22
N ASN A 29 -8.08 -3.41 -20.17
CA ASN A 29 -7.08 -4.11 -19.34
C ASN A 29 -6.18 -3.17 -18.52
N LYS A 30 -6.54 -1.90 -18.41
CA LYS A 30 -5.85 -0.94 -17.56
C LYS A 30 -6.76 -0.48 -16.43
N LEU A 31 -6.16 -0.23 -15.27
CA LEU A 31 -6.88 0.31 -14.13
C LEU A 31 -7.06 1.81 -14.30
N ILE A 32 -8.28 2.27 -14.03
CA ILE A 32 -8.58 3.71 -13.98
C ILE A 32 -8.37 4.16 -12.54
N ILE A 33 -7.36 4.98 -12.31
CA ILE A 33 -6.99 5.42 -10.97
C ILE A 33 -7.27 6.91 -10.81
N VAL A 34 -8.02 7.24 -9.77
CA VAL A 34 -8.23 8.62 -9.33
C VAL A 34 -7.16 8.89 -8.26
N PRO A 35 -6.09 9.64 -8.59
CA PRO A 35 -5.03 9.87 -7.62
C PRO A 35 -5.46 10.89 -6.56
N LEU A 36 -4.75 10.90 -5.42
CA LEU A 36 -4.96 11.90 -4.37
C LEU A 36 -4.73 13.31 -4.91
N HIS A 37 -3.77 13.45 -5.81
CA HIS A 37 -3.45 14.71 -6.48
C HIS A 37 -3.35 14.50 -7.98
N GLY A 38 -3.91 15.41 -8.76
CA GLY A 38 -3.79 15.41 -10.21
C GLY A 38 -4.94 14.73 -10.94
N LYS A 39 -4.70 14.40 -12.20
CA LYS A 39 -5.72 13.87 -13.11
C LYS A 39 -5.78 12.35 -13.05
N LYS A 40 -6.92 11.78 -13.46
CA LYS A 40 -7.09 10.33 -13.58
C LYS A 40 -5.96 9.71 -14.41
N GLN A 41 -5.51 8.54 -13.99
CA GLN A 41 -4.45 7.79 -14.64
C GLN A 41 -4.99 6.46 -15.15
N PHE A 42 -4.43 5.98 -16.25
CA PHE A 42 -4.71 4.65 -16.81
C PHE A 42 -3.42 3.83 -16.69
N LEU A 43 -3.40 2.88 -15.76
CA LEU A 43 -2.18 2.16 -15.44
C LEU A 43 -2.37 0.64 -15.54
N ALA A 44 -1.30 -0.05 -15.94
CA ALA A 44 -1.27 -1.51 -15.85
C ALA A 44 -1.31 -1.95 -14.39
N GLY A 45 -1.91 -3.11 -14.13
CA GLY A 45 -2.07 -3.61 -12.77
C GLY A 45 -0.75 -3.80 -12.02
N ASN A 46 0.35 -4.07 -12.75
CA ASN A 46 1.67 -4.25 -12.14
C ASN A 46 2.29 -2.96 -11.58
N ARG A 47 1.65 -1.82 -11.79
CA ARG A 47 2.08 -0.54 -11.19
C ARG A 47 1.54 -0.38 -9.77
N ILE A 48 0.63 -1.25 -9.34
CA ILE A 48 0.07 -1.19 -7.99
C ILE A 48 1.03 -1.86 -7.03
N ALA A 49 1.51 -1.10 -6.05
CA ALA A 49 2.42 -1.62 -5.03
C ALA A 49 1.68 -2.22 -3.84
N PHE A 50 0.54 -1.65 -3.48
CA PHE A 50 -0.28 -2.10 -2.37
C PHE A 50 -1.71 -1.62 -2.59
N SER A 51 -2.70 -2.45 -2.26
CA SER A 51 -4.10 -2.07 -2.34
C SER A 51 -4.85 -2.52 -1.09
N TRP A 52 -5.92 -1.80 -0.75
CA TRP A 52 -6.76 -2.17 0.39
C TRP A 52 -8.19 -1.71 0.14
N LYS A 53 -9.12 -2.35 0.84
CA LYS A 53 -10.53 -2.06 0.76
C LYS A 53 -11.03 -1.53 2.09
N ASP A 54 -11.85 -0.48 2.05
CA ASP A 54 -12.52 0.01 3.23
C ASP A 54 -13.87 -0.71 3.40
N ASP A 55 -14.32 -0.83 4.64
CA ASP A 55 -15.64 -1.42 4.95
C ASP A 55 -16.77 -0.65 4.28
N LYS A 56 -16.62 0.64 4.14
CA LYS A 56 -17.57 1.50 3.44
C LYS A 56 -17.02 1.88 2.07
N LEU A 57 -17.71 1.43 1.01
CA LEU A 57 -17.35 1.84 -0.33
C LEU A 57 -17.71 3.32 -0.53
N PRO A 58 -16.81 4.14 -1.11
CA PRO A 58 -17.11 5.52 -1.40
C PRO A 58 -18.18 5.61 -2.50
N LEU A 59 -19.06 6.60 -2.38
CA LEU A 59 -20.13 6.81 -3.35
C LEU A 59 -19.63 7.41 -4.66
N ASN A 60 -18.53 8.15 -4.60
CA ASN A 60 -17.94 8.82 -5.77
C ASN A 60 -16.47 9.14 -5.52
N ALA A 61 -15.82 9.74 -6.50
CA ALA A 61 -14.41 10.07 -6.43
C ALA A 61 -14.09 11.07 -5.32
N ASP A 62 -14.99 12.03 -5.05
CA ASP A 62 -14.77 13.03 -4.01
C ASP A 62 -14.78 12.38 -2.62
N ALA A 63 -15.73 11.48 -2.37
CA ALA A 63 -15.79 10.74 -1.10
C ALA A 63 -14.57 9.85 -0.94
N ALA A 64 -14.11 9.20 -2.02
CA ALA A 64 -12.90 8.38 -2.01
C ALA A 64 -11.67 9.22 -1.69
N HIS A 65 -11.59 10.41 -2.26
CA HIS A 65 -10.47 11.33 -2.06
C HIS A 65 -10.33 11.75 -0.60
N GLU A 66 -11.43 12.10 0.05
CA GLU A 66 -11.43 12.45 1.47
C GLU A 66 -11.05 11.25 2.35
N SER A 67 -11.61 10.09 2.05
CA SER A 67 -11.36 8.87 2.80
C SER A 67 -9.90 8.44 2.71
N ILE A 68 -9.31 8.48 1.52
CA ILE A 68 -7.91 8.08 1.35
C ILE A 68 -6.96 9.04 2.06
N ALA A 69 -7.26 10.33 2.06
CA ALA A 69 -6.44 11.31 2.77
C ALA A 69 -6.41 11.01 4.28
N GLU A 70 -7.55 10.66 4.87
CA GLU A 70 -7.65 10.30 6.27
C GLU A 70 -6.92 8.99 6.57
N GLN A 71 -7.13 7.97 5.74
CA GLN A 71 -6.52 6.65 5.93
C GLN A 71 -5.00 6.69 5.80
N THR A 72 -4.47 7.41 4.81
CA THR A 72 -3.03 7.52 4.63
C THR A 72 -2.38 8.29 5.78
N LYS A 73 -3.06 9.28 6.33
CA LYS A 73 -2.57 10.00 7.51
C LYS A 73 -2.43 9.05 8.71
N LYS A 74 -3.41 8.20 8.95
CA LYS A 74 -3.35 7.20 10.02
C LYS A 74 -2.23 6.20 9.77
N ALA A 75 -2.05 5.75 8.54
CA ALA A 75 -0.98 4.82 8.18
C ALA A 75 0.40 5.44 8.40
N GLU A 76 0.57 6.70 8.05
CA GLU A 76 1.82 7.41 8.27
C GLU A 76 2.14 7.60 9.75
N GLN A 77 1.12 7.78 10.59
CA GLN A 77 1.31 7.82 12.04
C GLN A 77 1.78 6.46 12.56
N PHE A 78 1.18 5.37 12.07
CA PHE A 78 1.62 4.02 12.44
C PHE A 78 3.02 3.72 11.94
N GLN A 79 3.37 4.19 10.73
CA GLN A 79 4.70 4.05 10.16
C GLN A 79 5.79 4.52 11.12
N ARG A 80 5.55 5.63 11.79
CA ARG A 80 6.51 6.21 12.75
C ARG A 80 6.72 5.34 13.98
N SER A 81 5.76 4.47 14.29
CA SER A 81 5.85 3.57 15.44
C SER A 81 6.51 2.23 15.10
N CYS A 82 6.78 1.94 13.83
CA CYS A 82 7.41 0.69 13.41
C CYS A 82 8.88 0.65 13.82
N GLU A 83 9.26 -0.38 14.58
CA GLU A 83 10.62 -0.58 15.05
C GLU A 83 11.35 -1.59 14.17
N LEU A 84 11.82 -1.11 13.00
CA LEU A 84 12.45 -1.98 12.00
C LEU A 84 13.73 -2.64 12.50
N GLU A 85 14.50 -1.96 13.35
CA GLU A 85 15.70 -2.54 13.95
C GLU A 85 15.34 -3.78 14.78
N THR A 86 14.32 -3.66 15.62
CA THR A 86 13.85 -4.78 16.46
C THR A 86 13.31 -5.91 15.59
N MET A 87 12.52 -5.60 14.57
CA MET A 87 12.00 -6.59 13.63
C MET A 87 13.15 -7.35 12.95
N HIS A 88 14.14 -6.61 12.44
CA HIS A 88 15.30 -7.18 11.77
C HIS A 88 16.06 -8.14 12.69
N SER A 89 16.22 -7.79 13.95
CA SER A 89 16.96 -8.60 14.91
C SER A 89 16.27 -9.94 15.23
N LEU A 90 14.96 -10.04 15.01
CA LEU A 90 14.19 -11.24 15.28
C LEU A 90 14.00 -12.15 14.05
N LEU A 91 14.50 -11.73 12.89
CA LEU A 91 14.35 -12.46 11.63
C LEU A 91 15.68 -13.09 11.20
N ASP A 92 15.56 -14.11 10.33
CA ASP A 92 16.73 -14.72 9.68
C ASP A 92 17.33 -13.75 8.64
N GLU A 93 18.63 -13.51 8.70
CA GLU A 93 19.31 -12.50 7.89
C GLU A 93 19.28 -12.76 6.39
N ILE A 94 19.15 -14.02 5.96
CA ILE A 94 19.34 -14.43 4.56
C ILE A 94 18.02 -14.80 3.89
N LYS A 95 16.89 -14.43 4.46
CA LYS A 95 15.58 -14.82 3.94
C LYS A 95 14.80 -13.60 3.44
N GLU A 96 14.07 -13.79 2.34
CA GLU A 96 13.11 -12.80 1.88
C GLU A 96 11.76 -13.01 2.56
N TYR A 97 11.08 -11.93 2.90
CA TYR A 97 9.77 -11.96 3.54
C TYR A 97 8.79 -11.13 2.73
N SER A 98 7.58 -11.64 2.57
CA SER A 98 6.49 -10.85 2.01
C SER A 98 5.94 -9.89 3.06
N LEU A 99 5.19 -8.89 2.63
CA LEU A 99 4.52 -7.97 3.56
C LEU A 99 3.57 -8.73 4.47
N GLU A 100 2.84 -9.70 3.95
CA GLU A 100 1.89 -10.52 4.71
C GLU A 100 2.60 -11.32 5.80
N GLU A 101 3.75 -11.92 5.48
CA GLU A 101 4.53 -12.66 6.47
C GLU A 101 5.01 -11.76 7.60
N LEU A 102 5.51 -10.57 7.27
CA LEU A 102 5.95 -9.60 8.28
C LEU A 102 4.77 -9.08 9.10
N ALA A 103 3.61 -8.88 8.47
CA ALA A 103 2.41 -8.43 9.18
C ALA A 103 1.93 -9.47 10.20
N VAL A 104 1.94 -10.75 9.83
CA VAL A 104 1.57 -11.83 10.76
C VAL A 104 2.50 -11.87 11.96
N ASP A 105 3.81 -11.69 11.73
CA ASP A 105 4.80 -11.80 12.80
C ASP A 105 4.85 -10.58 13.73
N PHE A 106 4.57 -9.38 13.23
CA PHE A 106 4.87 -8.15 13.96
C PHE A 106 3.67 -7.23 14.21
N LEU A 107 2.54 -7.42 13.54
CA LEU A 107 1.34 -6.64 13.80
C LEU A 107 0.42 -7.36 14.77
N ASP A 108 -0.24 -6.61 15.65
CA ASP A 108 -1.24 -7.17 16.56
C ASP A 108 -2.42 -7.75 15.79
N ASP A 109 -2.81 -7.11 14.70
CA ASP A 109 -3.85 -7.59 13.80
C ASP A 109 -3.33 -7.53 12.36
N ALA A 110 -2.97 -8.69 11.80
CA ALA A 110 -2.44 -8.79 10.44
C ALA A 110 -3.47 -8.43 9.37
N GLU A 111 -4.75 -8.42 9.72
CA GLU A 111 -5.83 -8.03 8.80
C GLU A 111 -6.12 -6.53 8.83
N ASP A 112 -5.54 -5.78 9.75
CA ASP A 112 -5.70 -4.33 9.82
C ASP A 112 -4.96 -3.68 8.63
N THR A 113 -5.73 -3.18 7.67
CA THR A 113 -5.19 -2.62 6.43
C THR A 113 -4.42 -1.33 6.65
N ILE A 114 -4.79 -0.52 7.63
CA ILE A 114 -4.09 0.73 7.96
C ILE A 114 -2.72 0.43 8.57
N CYS A 115 -2.64 -0.53 9.50
CA CYS A 115 -1.38 -0.96 10.09
C CYS A 115 -0.47 -1.61 9.05
N LYS A 116 -1.05 -2.42 8.15
CA LYS A 116 -0.31 -3.05 7.05
C LYS A 116 0.26 -2.00 6.09
N LEU A 117 -0.54 -0.99 5.74
CA LEU A 117 -0.08 0.11 4.91
C LEU A 117 1.06 0.87 5.60
N GLY A 118 0.93 1.14 6.90
CA GLY A 118 1.98 1.80 7.69
C GLY A 118 3.27 1.00 7.69
N LEU A 119 3.19 -0.32 7.87
CA LEU A 119 4.34 -1.21 7.80
C LEU A 119 4.97 -1.17 6.40
N PHE A 120 4.17 -1.22 5.35
CA PHE A 120 4.64 -1.11 3.98
C PHE A 120 5.41 0.20 3.77
N LEU A 121 4.87 1.32 4.25
CA LEU A 121 5.53 2.63 4.12
C LEU A 121 6.85 2.67 4.88
N ALA A 122 6.89 2.09 6.08
CA ALA A 122 8.11 2.03 6.90
C ALA A 122 9.20 1.24 6.18
N LEU A 123 8.86 0.07 5.64
CA LEU A 123 9.80 -0.77 4.88
C LEU A 123 10.27 -0.06 3.62
N ARG A 124 9.38 0.68 2.96
CA ARG A 124 9.67 1.38 1.71
C ARG A 124 10.65 2.53 1.92
N GLU A 125 10.54 3.27 3.03
CA GLU A 125 11.45 4.35 3.36
C GLU A 125 12.79 3.87 3.90
N ASP A 126 12.82 2.67 4.50
CA ASP A 126 14.03 2.12 5.07
C ASP A 126 15.02 1.72 3.98
N SER A 127 16.28 2.06 4.17
CA SER A 127 17.37 1.62 3.30
C SER A 127 18.48 0.94 4.07
N PHE A 128 18.32 0.76 5.38
CA PHE A 128 19.37 0.26 6.29
C PHE A 128 19.11 -1.18 6.77
N TRP A 129 17.90 -1.46 7.26
CA TRP A 129 17.59 -2.75 7.88
C TRP A 129 17.00 -3.76 6.90
N PHE A 130 16.22 -3.30 5.90
CA PHE A 130 15.57 -4.16 4.93
C PHE A 130 15.90 -3.72 3.50
N LYS A 131 16.09 -4.70 2.62
CA LYS A 131 16.32 -4.47 1.20
C LYS A 131 15.01 -4.64 0.45
N HIS A 132 14.72 -3.72 -0.46
CA HIS A 132 13.53 -3.79 -1.32
C HIS A 132 13.83 -4.60 -2.57
N ASN A 133 12.94 -5.53 -2.90
CA ASN A 133 13.05 -6.35 -4.10
C ASN A 133 11.92 -5.99 -5.07
N ARG A 134 12.12 -6.30 -6.36
CA ARG A 134 11.15 -5.96 -7.41
C ARG A 134 9.80 -6.63 -7.24
N ASN A 135 9.76 -7.80 -6.62
CA ASN A 135 8.55 -8.56 -6.35
C ASN A 135 7.91 -8.22 -5.00
N LEU A 136 8.23 -7.05 -4.45
CA LEU A 136 7.70 -6.54 -3.19
C LEU A 136 7.98 -7.47 -2.00
N THR A 137 9.20 -8.01 -1.93
CA THR A 137 9.72 -8.72 -0.78
C THR A 137 10.84 -7.91 -0.10
N TYR A 138 11.15 -8.27 1.13
CA TYR A 138 12.06 -7.49 1.98
C TYR A 138 13.12 -8.33 2.69
#